data_c3c9af5702aa3a7c789df14a34382f0b
#
_entry.id   c3c9af5702aa3a7c789df14a34382f0b
#
_cell.length_a   1.000
_cell.length_b   1.000
_cell.length_c   1.000
_cell.angle_alpha   90.00
_cell.angle_beta   90.00
_cell.angle_gamma   90.00
#
_symmetry.space_group_name_H-M   'P 1'
#
loop_
_entity.id
_entity.type
_entity.pdbx_description
1 polymer ?
#
loop_
_entity_poly.entity_id
_entity_poly.type
_entity_poly.pdbx_seq_one_letter_code
_entity_poly.pdbx_strand_id
1 'polypeptide(L)'
;TEVLLINGIIKAIIGSRESGVGSRESEGIKEFLDYLKGIKLEDVSSRTSVSKDLIKAISLSLIKSKSPVILCGREIYKHPRGVEIIHALQNLTNIINGNIILYREYCNSQGVNDMGVLPDRYPGYKSVADSEAKGGFEKAWGVTLPVKGRMTAGKNIIDEVVDGKIKALYIMGEDIVFRSHNGNQAKEALKKIDFLIVQDMFLSETALFADVVLPSASFSEREGTFTNMEGRVQKINKAIEPIGESKTDWEVIKELANRMGGNFKYSFTEDVFKEIAAAIPLYGGITYSSIKNNGKFANYQSQSKKKFRVVQHSEIESIGDSDMPFIFLSGNTFFHLGTLSRKSAAMNMLTPECIVEINPSDAEKLKINDKDTVTVKSKNGSITIKTKVTNKLPQGVVFIPVNFENAPANILTNKKDAITRVKIYKE
;
A
#
# COMPACT_ATOMS: atom_id res chain seq x y z
N THR A 1 3.69 -18.55 -6.54
CA THR A 1 3.62 -19.77 -5.65
C THR A 1 2.59 -19.61 -4.55
N GLU A 2 2.36 -18.43 -4.00
CA GLU A 2 1.48 -18.17 -2.85
C GLU A 2 0.04 -18.65 -3.09
N VAL A 3 -0.55 -18.28 -4.23
CA VAL A 3 -1.92 -18.71 -4.58
C VAL A 3 -2.02 -20.23 -4.65
N LEU A 4 -0.99 -20.90 -5.21
CA LEU A 4 -0.95 -22.35 -5.31
C LEU A 4 -0.88 -23.00 -3.92
N LEU A 5 -0.03 -22.47 -3.03
CA LEU A 5 0.09 -22.95 -1.65
C LEU A 5 -1.23 -22.79 -0.89
N ILE A 6 -1.86 -21.60 -0.97
CA ILE A 6 -3.13 -21.32 -0.30
C ILE A 6 -4.22 -22.28 -0.81
N ASN A 7 -4.32 -22.47 -2.10
CA ASN A 7 -5.28 -23.42 -2.69
C ASN A 7 -4.98 -24.87 -2.28
N GLY A 8 -3.71 -25.26 -2.16
CA GLY A 8 -3.27 -26.55 -1.61
C GLY A 8 -3.69 -26.78 -0.17
N ILE A 9 -3.54 -25.75 0.68
CA ILE A 9 -4.01 -25.78 2.07
C ILE A 9 -5.53 -25.95 2.13
N ILE A 10 -6.27 -25.18 1.32
CA ILE A 10 -7.75 -25.30 1.23
C ILE A 10 -8.15 -26.69 0.77
N LYS A 11 -7.47 -27.24 -0.24
CA LYS A 11 -7.70 -28.61 -0.73
C LYS A 11 -7.51 -29.66 0.38
N ALA A 12 -6.45 -29.53 1.17
CA ALA A 12 -6.18 -30.43 2.29
C ALA A 12 -7.24 -30.30 3.41
N ILE A 13 -7.70 -29.06 3.70
CA ILE A 13 -8.79 -28.82 4.66
C ILE A 13 -10.07 -29.51 4.23
N ILE A 14 -10.45 -29.37 2.96
CA ILE A 14 -11.69 -29.96 2.41
C ILE A 14 -11.60 -31.50 2.45
N GLY A 15 -10.45 -32.06 2.06
CA GLY A 15 -10.22 -33.51 2.09
C GLY A 15 -10.20 -34.13 3.49
N SER A 16 -9.97 -33.33 4.55
CA SER A 16 -9.92 -33.77 5.94
C SER A 16 -11.25 -33.60 6.70
N ARG A 17 -12.25 -32.96 6.09
CA ARG A 17 -13.59 -32.78 6.68
C ARG A 17 -14.57 -33.83 6.18
N GLU A 18 -15.06 -34.67 7.10
CA GLU A 18 -16.11 -35.68 6.79
C GLU A 18 -17.47 -35.04 6.54
N SER A 19 -17.73 -33.83 7.03
CA SER A 19 -18.99 -33.13 6.86
C SER A 19 -18.78 -31.80 6.12
N GLY A 20 -19.56 -31.59 5.09
CA GLY A 20 -19.62 -30.53 4.10
C GLY A 20 -19.00 -29.15 4.43
N VAL A 21 -18.30 -28.63 3.46
CA VAL A 21 -17.68 -27.32 3.46
C VAL A 21 -18.75 -26.25 3.22
N GLY A 22 -18.95 -25.37 4.20
CA GLY A 22 -19.78 -24.15 4.09
C GLY A 22 -21.26 -24.39 3.72
N SER A 23 -22.11 -23.39 3.85
CA SER A 23 -23.45 -23.48 3.27
C SER A 23 -23.30 -23.58 1.74
N ARG A 24 -23.92 -24.59 1.12
CA ARG A 24 -23.96 -24.81 -0.34
C ARG A 24 -24.52 -23.61 -1.13
N GLU A 25 -24.99 -22.59 -0.46
CA GLU A 25 -25.61 -21.37 -0.98
C GLU A 25 -24.67 -20.18 -1.14
N SER A 26 -23.36 -20.34 -0.85
CA SER A 26 -22.40 -19.23 -0.99
C SER A 26 -22.09 -18.97 -2.47
N GLU A 27 -22.07 -17.68 -2.86
CA GLU A 27 -21.76 -17.25 -4.24
C GLU A 27 -20.41 -17.79 -4.70
N GLY A 28 -20.36 -18.48 -5.83
CA GLY A 28 -19.13 -18.99 -6.47
C GLY A 28 -18.53 -20.24 -5.82
N ILE A 29 -19.16 -20.83 -4.79
CA ILE A 29 -18.59 -21.99 -4.07
C ILE A 29 -18.47 -23.22 -4.96
N LYS A 30 -19.42 -23.48 -5.84
CA LYS A 30 -19.47 -24.67 -6.70
C LYS A 30 -18.28 -24.65 -7.67
N GLU A 31 -18.13 -23.56 -8.40
CA GLU A 31 -17.03 -23.37 -9.36
C GLU A 31 -15.66 -23.44 -8.68
N PHE A 32 -15.56 -22.90 -7.47
CA PHE A 32 -14.33 -22.95 -6.70
C PHE A 32 -14.00 -24.39 -6.24
N LEU A 33 -14.97 -25.14 -5.76
CA LEU A 33 -14.77 -26.54 -5.37
C LEU A 33 -14.39 -27.42 -6.58
N ASP A 34 -15.01 -27.20 -7.74
CA ASP A 34 -14.67 -27.92 -8.97
C ASP A 34 -13.25 -27.61 -9.43
N TYR A 35 -12.83 -26.35 -9.37
CA TYR A 35 -11.44 -25.96 -9.63
C TYR A 35 -10.45 -26.69 -8.71
N LEU A 36 -10.76 -26.78 -7.41
CA LEU A 36 -9.89 -27.45 -6.43
C LEU A 36 -9.73 -28.95 -6.69
N LYS A 37 -10.66 -29.63 -7.37
CA LYS A 37 -10.51 -31.05 -7.74
C LYS A 37 -9.27 -31.29 -8.58
N GLY A 38 -8.92 -30.35 -9.46
CA GLY A 38 -7.75 -30.42 -10.33
C GLY A 38 -6.40 -30.17 -9.61
N ILE A 39 -6.41 -29.68 -8.37
CA ILE A 39 -5.18 -29.42 -7.62
C ILE A 39 -4.69 -30.71 -6.96
N LYS A 40 -3.43 -31.08 -7.24
CA LYS A 40 -2.73 -32.21 -6.61
C LYS A 40 -1.71 -31.70 -5.59
N LEU A 41 -1.71 -32.26 -4.39
CA LEU A 41 -0.79 -31.82 -3.32
C LEU A 41 0.68 -32.10 -3.66
N GLU A 42 0.95 -33.07 -4.53
CA GLU A 42 2.26 -33.38 -5.10
C GLU A 42 2.79 -32.17 -5.89
N ASP A 43 1.97 -31.62 -6.77
CA ASP A 43 2.32 -30.47 -7.61
C ASP A 43 2.50 -29.21 -6.74
N VAL A 44 1.64 -29.03 -5.73
CA VAL A 44 1.79 -27.95 -4.75
C VAL A 44 3.14 -28.04 -4.03
N SER A 45 3.46 -29.24 -3.51
CA SER A 45 4.71 -29.46 -2.77
C SER A 45 5.95 -29.21 -3.63
N SER A 46 5.99 -29.74 -4.85
CA SER A 46 7.14 -29.60 -5.75
C SER A 46 7.38 -28.16 -6.17
N ARG A 47 6.31 -27.39 -6.42
CA ARG A 47 6.38 -26.02 -6.94
C ARG A 47 6.52 -24.96 -5.86
N THR A 48 6.12 -25.25 -4.63
CA THR A 48 6.22 -24.32 -3.49
C THR A 48 7.37 -24.62 -2.54
N SER A 49 8.03 -25.76 -2.70
CA SER A 49 9.04 -26.30 -1.77
C SER A 49 8.50 -26.52 -0.35
N VAL A 50 7.19 -26.59 -0.17
CA VAL A 50 6.53 -26.90 1.09
C VAL A 50 6.07 -28.35 1.08
N SER A 51 6.54 -29.16 2.01
CA SER A 51 6.21 -30.60 2.04
C SER A 51 4.71 -30.85 2.23
N LYS A 52 4.22 -31.94 1.67
CA LYS A 52 2.82 -32.36 1.85
C LYS A 52 2.42 -32.51 3.29
N ASP A 53 3.32 -33.01 4.11
CA ASP A 53 3.04 -33.21 5.54
C ASP A 53 2.91 -31.89 6.28
N LEU A 54 3.72 -30.89 5.91
CA LEU A 54 3.58 -29.54 6.47
C LEU A 54 2.27 -28.88 6.00
N ILE A 55 1.88 -29.03 4.73
CA ILE A 55 0.58 -28.54 4.23
C ILE A 55 -0.58 -29.16 5.02
N LYS A 56 -0.54 -30.48 5.25
CA LYS A 56 -1.55 -31.18 6.05
C LYS A 56 -1.55 -30.72 7.52
N ALA A 57 -0.37 -30.54 8.12
CA ALA A 57 -0.24 -30.09 9.50
C ALA A 57 -0.83 -28.68 9.69
N ILE A 58 -0.51 -27.75 8.78
CA ILE A 58 -1.11 -26.38 8.74
C ILE A 58 -2.65 -26.50 8.62
N SER A 59 -3.13 -27.33 7.71
CA SER A 59 -4.57 -27.50 7.48
C SER A 59 -5.29 -28.02 8.72
N LEU A 60 -4.73 -29.01 9.40
CA LEU A 60 -5.28 -29.56 10.66
C LEU A 60 -5.27 -28.51 11.79
N SER A 61 -4.20 -27.72 11.90
CA SER A 61 -4.12 -26.64 12.89
C SER A 61 -5.21 -25.59 12.66
N LEU A 62 -5.44 -25.20 11.41
CA LEU A 62 -6.50 -24.24 11.05
C LEU A 62 -7.89 -24.79 11.34
N ILE A 63 -8.14 -26.07 11.08
CA ILE A 63 -9.43 -26.73 11.37
C ILE A 63 -9.71 -26.77 12.88
N LYS A 64 -8.68 -27.05 13.69
CA LYS A 64 -8.82 -27.15 15.16
C LYS A 64 -8.95 -25.80 15.85
N SER A 65 -8.60 -24.72 15.21
CA SER A 65 -8.68 -23.37 15.78
C SER A 65 -10.13 -22.91 15.89
N LYS A 66 -10.50 -22.39 17.06
CA LYS A 66 -11.84 -21.80 17.29
C LYS A 66 -12.03 -20.44 16.64
N SER A 67 -10.95 -19.68 16.50
CA SER A 67 -10.97 -18.32 15.92
C SER A 67 -9.68 -18.08 15.16
N PRO A 68 -9.51 -18.70 13.98
CA PRO A 68 -8.29 -18.53 13.19
C PRO A 68 -8.21 -17.11 12.61
N VAL A 69 -7.02 -16.50 12.70
CA VAL A 69 -6.72 -15.19 12.13
C VAL A 69 -5.51 -15.31 11.21
N ILE A 70 -5.66 -14.81 9.99
CA ILE A 70 -4.57 -14.73 9.02
C ILE A 70 -4.03 -13.30 9.02
N LEU A 71 -2.75 -13.14 9.32
CA LEU A 71 -2.06 -11.87 9.23
C LEU A 71 -1.32 -11.81 7.90
N CYS A 72 -1.62 -10.79 7.10
CA CYS A 72 -0.99 -10.58 5.81
C CYS A 72 -0.12 -9.32 5.83
N GLY A 73 1.17 -9.47 5.53
CA GLY A 73 2.13 -8.38 5.52
C GLY A 73 1.85 -7.36 4.41
N ARG A 74 2.34 -6.14 4.62
CA ARG A 74 2.12 -5.00 3.70
C ARG A 74 2.68 -5.21 2.28
N GLU A 75 3.65 -6.10 2.10
CA GLU A 75 4.29 -6.33 0.79
C GLU A 75 3.30 -6.91 -0.25
N ILE A 76 2.17 -7.44 0.21
CA ILE A 76 1.10 -7.90 -0.69
C ILE A 76 0.57 -6.79 -1.60
N TYR A 77 0.59 -5.53 -1.13
CA TYR A 77 0.12 -4.38 -1.94
C TYR A 77 1.07 -4.03 -3.08
N LYS A 78 2.33 -4.44 -2.97
CA LYS A 78 3.37 -4.25 -4.00
C LYS A 78 3.51 -5.46 -4.92
N HIS A 79 2.92 -6.60 -4.52
CA HIS A 79 3.01 -7.82 -5.30
C HIS A 79 2.17 -7.71 -6.58
N PRO A 80 2.71 -8.08 -7.77
CA PRO A 80 1.97 -7.99 -9.04
C PRO A 80 0.62 -8.71 -9.02
N ARG A 81 0.52 -9.78 -8.24
CA ARG A 81 -0.68 -10.58 -8.03
C ARG A 81 -1.29 -10.42 -6.63
N GLY A 82 -1.10 -9.26 -5.99
CA GLY A 82 -1.56 -9.03 -4.62
C GLY A 82 -3.07 -9.19 -4.47
N VAL A 83 -3.85 -8.76 -5.45
CA VAL A 83 -5.32 -8.89 -5.46
C VAL A 83 -5.74 -10.36 -5.49
N GLU A 84 -5.10 -11.18 -6.31
CA GLU A 84 -5.37 -12.62 -6.42
C GLU A 84 -5.00 -13.35 -5.13
N ILE A 85 -3.86 -12.99 -4.50
CA ILE A 85 -3.45 -13.57 -3.23
C ILE A 85 -4.48 -13.22 -2.14
N ILE A 86 -4.96 -11.97 -2.08
CA ILE A 86 -6.01 -11.55 -1.14
C ILE A 86 -7.29 -12.36 -1.38
N HIS A 87 -7.71 -12.56 -2.63
CA HIS A 87 -8.88 -13.37 -2.94
C HIS A 87 -8.69 -14.85 -2.54
N ALA A 88 -7.50 -15.42 -2.73
CA ALA A 88 -7.21 -16.78 -2.28
C ALA A 88 -7.24 -16.89 -0.74
N LEU A 89 -6.67 -15.91 -0.03
CA LEU A 89 -6.75 -15.82 1.42
C LEU A 89 -8.20 -15.62 1.91
N GLN A 90 -9.01 -14.85 1.20
CA GLN A 90 -10.43 -14.70 1.51
C GLN A 90 -11.19 -16.03 1.35
N ASN A 91 -10.90 -16.82 0.31
CA ASN A 91 -11.44 -18.16 0.16
C ASN A 91 -11.06 -19.05 1.36
N LEU A 92 -9.78 -19.00 1.78
CA LEU A 92 -9.31 -19.75 2.95
C LEU A 92 -10.05 -19.33 4.22
N THR A 93 -10.15 -18.03 4.51
CA THR A 93 -10.86 -17.52 5.70
C THR A 93 -12.34 -17.89 5.67
N ASN A 94 -12.98 -17.85 4.50
CA ASN A 94 -14.36 -18.30 4.35
C ASN A 94 -14.55 -19.79 4.69
N ILE A 95 -13.59 -20.65 4.30
CA ILE A 95 -13.61 -22.08 4.57
C ILE A 95 -13.40 -22.38 6.06
N ILE A 96 -12.45 -21.71 6.71
CA ILE A 96 -12.13 -21.95 8.12
C ILE A 96 -12.98 -21.13 9.10
N ASN A 97 -13.88 -20.28 8.58
CA ASN A 97 -14.65 -19.32 9.36
C ASN A 97 -13.74 -18.40 10.19
N GLY A 98 -12.64 -17.95 9.56
CA GLY A 98 -11.64 -17.11 10.17
C GLY A 98 -11.73 -15.65 9.75
N ASN A 99 -10.76 -14.87 10.22
CA ASN A 99 -10.58 -13.47 9.88
C ASN A 99 -9.25 -13.25 9.18
N ILE A 100 -9.17 -12.17 8.39
CA ILE A 100 -7.93 -11.72 7.77
C ILE A 100 -7.65 -10.28 8.22
N ILE A 101 -6.41 -10.03 8.60
CA ILE A 101 -5.90 -8.69 8.90
C ILE A 101 -4.81 -8.37 7.88
N LEU A 102 -5.05 -7.33 7.10
CA LEU A 102 -4.10 -6.82 6.11
C LEU A 102 -3.32 -5.66 6.73
N TYR A 103 -2.04 -5.90 7.03
CA TYR A 103 -1.18 -4.83 7.55
C TYR A 103 -1.00 -3.73 6.51
N ARG A 104 -1.25 -2.50 6.92
CA ARG A 104 -1.09 -1.30 6.09
C ARG A 104 0.18 -0.56 6.45
N GLU A 105 0.69 0.26 5.54
CA GLU A 105 1.95 0.97 5.73
C GLU A 105 1.84 2.07 6.79
N TYR A 106 0.70 2.76 6.86
CA TYR A 106 0.50 3.91 7.76
C TYR A 106 -0.61 3.65 8.78
N CYS A 107 -0.42 4.22 9.97
CA CYS A 107 -1.33 4.04 11.10
C CYS A 107 -2.77 4.55 10.85
N ASN A 108 -2.97 5.51 9.96
CA ASN A 108 -4.28 6.03 9.57
C ASN A 108 -4.73 5.58 8.16
N SER A 109 -4.12 4.58 7.55
CA SER A 109 -4.54 4.12 6.21
C SER A 109 -6.00 3.68 6.17
N GLN A 110 -6.53 3.15 7.28
CA GLN A 110 -7.93 2.79 7.38
C GLN A 110 -8.81 4.03 7.36
N GLY A 111 -8.51 5.03 8.20
CA GLY A 111 -9.27 6.28 8.25
C GLY A 111 -9.26 7.07 6.95
N VAL A 112 -8.13 7.11 6.26
CA VAL A 112 -8.01 7.73 4.93
C VAL A 112 -8.97 7.07 3.93
N ASN A 113 -9.03 5.74 3.90
CA ASN A 113 -9.96 5.02 3.03
C ASN A 113 -11.43 5.22 3.45
N ASP A 114 -11.70 5.23 4.76
CA ASP A 114 -13.06 5.46 5.30
C ASP A 114 -13.59 6.83 4.88
N MET A 115 -12.71 7.83 4.78
CA MET A 115 -13.06 9.18 4.33
C MET A 115 -13.18 9.31 2.80
N GLY A 116 -13.06 8.20 2.06
CA GLY A 116 -13.25 8.22 0.60
C GLY A 116 -12.08 8.82 -0.16
N VAL A 117 -10.86 8.83 0.39
CA VAL A 117 -9.64 9.18 -0.36
C VAL A 117 -9.28 8.02 -1.28
N LEU A 118 -10.19 7.72 -2.19
CA LEU A 118 -10.16 6.65 -3.18
C LEU A 118 -10.77 7.20 -4.47
N PRO A 119 -10.26 6.83 -5.66
CA PRO A 119 -10.67 7.45 -6.92
C PRO A 119 -12.13 7.20 -7.31
N ASP A 120 -12.77 6.18 -6.76
CA ASP A 120 -14.11 5.71 -7.14
C ASP A 120 -15.08 5.60 -5.95
N ARG A 121 -14.74 6.21 -4.79
CA ARG A 121 -15.54 6.11 -3.56
C ARG A 121 -15.82 7.46 -2.93
N TYR A 122 -17.04 7.61 -2.45
CA TYR A 122 -17.39 8.59 -1.43
C TYR A 122 -17.01 8.07 -0.04
N PRO A 123 -17.02 8.93 1.00
CA PRO A 123 -16.84 8.51 2.38
C PRO A 123 -17.75 7.31 2.75
N GLY A 124 -17.26 6.42 3.62
CA GLY A 124 -17.97 5.19 4.00
C GLY A 124 -18.04 4.14 2.89
N TYR A 125 -17.11 4.15 1.94
CA TYR A 125 -17.01 3.20 0.81
C TYR A 125 -18.16 3.22 -0.18
N LYS A 126 -18.98 4.25 -0.20
CA LYS A 126 -20.07 4.38 -1.17
C LYS A 126 -19.51 4.60 -2.58
N SER A 127 -20.06 3.90 -3.56
CA SER A 127 -19.61 4.07 -4.96
C SER A 127 -19.96 5.46 -5.49
N VAL A 128 -19.05 6.09 -6.23
CA VAL A 128 -19.34 7.34 -6.95
C VAL A 128 -20.38 7.16 -8.08
N ALA A 129 -20.62 5.90 -8.49
CA ALA A 129 -21.66 5.55 -9.45
C ALA A 129 -23.04 5.35 -8.81
N ASP A 130 -23.14 5.35 -7.49
CA ASP A 130 -24.38 5.22 -6.73
C ASP A 130 -25.08 6.58 -6.64
N SER A 131 -26.21 6.73 -7.33
CA SER A 131 -26.98 7.98 -7.38
C SER A 131 -27.63 8.35 -6.04
N GLU A 132 -28.02 7.36 -5.21
CA GLU A 132 -28.57 7.59 -3.89
C GLU A 132 -27.49 8.12 -2.94
N ALA A 133 -26.31 7.50 -2.95
CA ALA A 133 -25.18 7.97 -2.16
C ALA A 133 -24.78 9.39 -2.60
N LYS A 134 -24.70 9.65 -3.91
CA LYS A 134 -24.42 10.98 -4.44
C LYS A 134 -25.41 12.02 -3.92
N GLY A 135 -26.72 11.77 -4.06
CA GLY A 135 -27.76 12.69 -3.58
C GLY A 135 -27.71 12.92 -2.07
N GLY A 136 -27.34 11.88 -1.30
CA GLY A 136 -27.13 11.99 0.14
C GLY A 136 -25.98 12.96 0.50
N PHE A 137 -24.82 12.86 -0.18
CA PHE A 137 -23.69 13.77 0.04
C PHE A 137 -23.94 15.18 -0.50
N GLU A 138 -24.63 15.32 -1.65
CA GLU A 138 -25.03 16.64 -2.19
C GLU A 138 -25.92 17.39 -1.18
N LYS A 139 -26.86 16.70 -0.58
CA LYS A 139 -27.72 17.26 0.48
C LYS A 139 -26.92 17.60 1.75
N ALA A 140 -26.04 16.71 2.20
CA ALA A 140 -25.25 16.92 3.42
C ALA A 140 -24.28 18.09 3.29
N TRP A 141 -23.66 18.26 2.12
CA TRP A 141 -22.64 19.30 1.88
C TRP A 141 -23.19 20.57 1.24
N GLY A 142 -24.44 20.56 0.78
CA GLY A 142 -25.07 21.71 0.12
C GLY A 142 -24.44 22.07 -1.22
N VAL A 143 -23.86 21.11 -1.94
CA VAL A 143 -23.16 21.31 -3.21
C VAL A 143 -23.60 20.30 -4.25
N THR A 144 -23.47 20.62 -5.52
CA THR A 144 -23.65 19.66 -6.61
C THR A 144 -22.34 18.95 -6.90
N LEU A 145 -22.37 17.63 -6.81
CA LEU A 145 -21.19 16.81 -7.07
C LEU A 145 -21.08 16.44 -8.57
N PRO A 146 -19.87 16.28 -9.11
CA PRO A 146 -19.68 15.91 -10.50
C PRO A 146 -20.35 14.57 -10.83
N VAL A 147 -20.83 14.43 -12.07
CA VAL A 147 -21.61 13.26 -12.51
C VAL A 147 -20.75 11.98 -12.61
N LYS A 148 -19.44 12.13 -12.86
CA LYS A 148 -18.47 11.01 -12.89
C LYS A 148 -17.12 11.51 -12.40
N GLY A 149 -16.49 10.74 -11.54
CA GLY A 149 -15.05 10.86 -11.33
C GLY A 149 -14.32 10.54 -12.65
N ARG A 150 -13.37 11.37 -13.06
CA ARG A 150 -12.60 11.15 -14.30
C ARG A 150 -11.63 9.99 -14.19
N MET A 151 -11.24 9.61 -12.98
CA MET A 151 -10.33 8.47 -12.77
C MET A 151 -11.10 7.19 -12.50
N THR A 152 -10.72 6.15 -13.21
CA THR A 152 -11.20 4.79 -12.95
C THR A 152 -10.26 4.11 -11.95
N ALA A 153 -10.82 3.37 -11.01
CA ALA A 153 -10.02 2.56 -10.08
C ALA A 153 -8.96 1.73 -10.83
N GLY A 154 -7.74 1.75 -10.33
CA GLY A 154 -6.61 1.02 -10.93
C GLY A 154 -5.78 1.80 -11.96
N LYS A 155 -6.22 2.99 -12.40
CA LYS A 155 -5.37 3.86 -13.22
C LYS A 155 -4.36 4.59 -12.36
N ASN A 156 -3.15 4.77 -12.90
CA ASN A 156 -2.09 5.52 -12.24
C ASN A 156 -2.22 7.00 -12.60
N ILE A 157 -2.24 7.88 -11.60
CA ILE A 157 -2.31 9.34 -11.80
C ILE A 157 -1.14 9.86 -12.65
N ILE A 158 0.05 9.29 -12.51
CA ILE A 158 1.23 9.65 -13.30
C ILE A 158 0.99 9.39 -14.79
N ASP A 159 0.41 8.23 -15.14
CA ASP A 159 0.10 7.89 -16.53
C ASP A 159 -0.94 8.87 -17.10
N GLU A 160 -1.96 9.24 -16.32
CA GLU A 160 -2.99 10.20 -16.75
C GLU A 160 -2.43 11.63 -16.94
N VAL A 161 -1.41 12.03 -16.15
CA VAL A 161 -0.67 13.29 -16.36
C VAL A 161 0.17 13.22 -17.63
N VAL A 162 0.91 12.12 -17.85
CA VAL A 162 1.71 11.92 -19.07
C VAL A 162 0.84 11.96 -20.33
N ASP A 163 -0.36 11.38 -20.24
CA ASP A 163 -1.37 11.40 -21.32
C ASP A 163 -2.04 12.78 -21.52
N GLY A 164 -1.69 13.79 -20.72
CA GLY A 164 -2.26 15.15 -20.80
C GLY A 164 -3.72 15.28 -20.35
N LYS A 165 -4.26 14.27 -19.66
CA LYS A 165 -5.64 14.24 -19.16
C LYS A 165 -5.81 15.02 -17.87
N ILE A 166 -4.75 15.16 -17.08
CA ILE A 166 -4.67 15.93 -15.84
C ILE A 166 -3.79 17.14 -16.11
N LYS A 167 -4.34 18.33 -15.91
CA LYS A 167 -3.67 19.61 -16.17
C LYS A 167 -3.27 20.35 -14.90
N ALA A 168 -3.96 20.08 -13.80
CA ALA A 168 -3.63 20.61 -12.49
C ALA A 168 -3.61 19.50 -11.47
N LEU A 169 -2.67 19.54 -10.51
CA LEU A 169 -2.52 18.55 -9.48
C LEU A 169 -2.25 19.23 -8.12
N TYR A 170 -2.95 18.77 -7.10
CA TYR A 170 -2.71 19.12 -5.72
C TYR A 170 -2.22 17.87 -4.97
N ILE A 171 -0.98 17.91 -4.51
CA ILE A 171 -0.33 16.81 -3.79
C ILE A 171 -0.19 17.22 -2.33
N MET A 172 -0.64 16.36 -1.41
CA MET A 172 -0.61 16.61 0.00
C MET A 172 0.09 15.48 0.75
N GLY A 173 1.23 15.79 1.38
CA GLY A 173 1.98 14.86 2.23
C GLY A 173 2.55 13.63 1.51
N GLU A 174 2.86 13.75 0.23
CA GLU A 174 3.41 12.65 -0.56
C GLU A 174 4.50 13.11 -1.53
N ASP A 175 5.65 12.45 -1.49
CA ASP A 175 6.72 12.65 -2.46
C ASP A 175 6.61 11.62 -3.60
N ILE A 176 5.82 11.96 -4.63
CA ILE A 176 5.55 11.04 -5.74
C ILE A 176 6.77 10.76 -6.61
N VAL A 177 7.73 11.67 -6.69
CA VAL A 177 8.99 11.44 -7.40
C VAL A 177 9.77 10.31 -6.74
N PHE A 178 9.77 10.31 -5.42
CA PHE A 178 10.55 9.36 -4.63
C PHE A 178 9.80 8.04 -4.35
N ARG A 179 8.46 8.08 -4.30
CA ARG A 179 7.63 6.95 -3.89
C ARG A 179 7.01 6.17 -5.05
N SER A 180 6.93 6.75 -6.25
CA SER A 180 6.40 6.05 -7.42
C SER A 180 7.29 4.87 -7.85
N HIS A 181 6.72 3.94 -8.60
CA HIS A 181 7.47 2.80 -9.15
C HIS A 181 8.58 3.20 -10.14
N ASN A 182 8.49 4.41 -10.72
CA ASN A 182 9.51 4.96 -11.62
C ASN A 182 9.62 6.47 -11.37
N GLY A 183 10.64 6.87 -10.60
CA GLY A 183 10.88 8.26 -10.27
C GLY A 183 11.17 9.14 -11.48
N ASN A 184 11.82 8.61 -12.52
CA ASN A 184 12.07 9.36 -13.75
C ASN A 184 10.78 9.67 -14.50
N GLN A 185 9.88 8.69 -14.60
CA GLN A 185 8.54 8.90 -15.20
C GLN A 185 7.73 9.93 -14.40
N ALA A 186 7.81 9.89 -13.07
CA ALA A 186 7.15 10.88 -12.23
C ALA A 186 7.71 12.30 -12.48
N LYS A 187 9.03 12.48 -12.56
CA LYS A 187 9.67 13.77 -12.90
C LYS A 187 9.20 14.28 -14.26
N GLU A 188 9.19 13.44 -15.28
CA GLU A 188 8.72 13.83 -16.62
C GLU A 188 7.22 14.16 -16.65
N ALA A 189 6.41 13.49 -15.85
CA ALA A 189 4.99 13.83 -15.69
C ALA A 189 4.82 15.22 -15.06
N LEU A 190 5.52 15.48 -13.94
CA LEU A 190 5.41 16.76 -13.24
C LEU A 190 5.88 17.97 -14.07
N LYS A 191 6.85 17.78 -14.98
CA LYS A 191 7.27 18.82 -15.92
C LYS A 191 6.21 19.18 -16.97
N LYS A 192 5.23 18.30 -17.21
CA LYS A 192 4.18 18.49 -18.23
C LYS A 192 2.90 19.05 -17.66
N ILE A 193 2.77 19.15 -16.35
CA ILE A 193 1.55 19.65 -15.72
C ILE A 193 1.48 21.18 -15.81
N ASP A 194 0.30 21.70 -16.07
CA ASP A 194 0.11 23.15 -16.26
C ASP A 194 0.13 23.91 -14.92
N PHE A 195 -0.27 23.23 -13.81
CA PHE A 195 -0.30 23.85 -12.49
C PHE A 195 -0.17 22.79 -11.39
N LEU A 196 0.84 22.95 -10.53
CA LEU A 196 1.14 22.02 -9.43
C LEU A 196 1.17 22.73 -8.09
N ILE A 197 0.34 22.27 -7.16
CA ILE A 197 0.38 22.65 -5.74
C ILE A 197 0.92 21.47 -4.95
N VAL A 198 1.90 21.70 -4.08
CA VAL A 198 2.40 20.71 -3.14
C VAL A 198 2.27 21.25 -1.70
N GLN A 199 1.60 20.50 -0.84
CA GLN A 199 1.50 20.76 0.58
C GLN A 199 2.29 19.70 1.33
N ASP A 200 3.39 20.09 1.97
CA ASP A 200 4.27 19.14 2.67
C ASP A 200 5.01 19.83 3.84
N MET A 201 5.52 19.03 4.76
CA MET A 201 6.35 19.48 5.89
C MET A 201 7.78 19.84 5.43
N PHE A 202 8.26 19.25 4.35
CA PHE A 202 9.60 19.44 3.83
C PHE A 202 9.55 19.78 2.34
N LEU A 203 10.53 20.52 1.89
CA LEU A 203 10.75 20.71 0.45
C LEU A 203 11.25 19.40 -0.15
N SER A 204 10.31 18.55 -0.55
CA SER A 204 10.54 17.24 -1.15
C SER A 204 10.99 17.35 -2.61
N GLU A 205 11.50 16.25 -3.19
CA GLU A 205 11.81 16.18 -4.63
C GLU A 205 10.59 16.56 -5.51
N THR A 206 9.39 16.18 -5.09
CA THR A 206 8.13 16.57 -5.75
C THR A 206 7.88 18.07 -5.64
N ALA A 207 8.13 18.66 -4.47
CA ALA A 207 7.90 20.08 -4.22
C ALA A 207 8.81 21.00 -5.08
N LEU A 208 9.97 20.50 -5.52
CA LEU A 208 10.86 21.25 -6.43
C LEU A 208 10.25 21.51 -7.82
N PHE A 209 9.19 20.80 -8.20
CA PHE A 209 8.45 21.01 -9.45
C PHE A 209 7.21 21.89 -9.28
N ALA A 210 6.85 22.25 -8.04
CA ALA A 210 5.59 22.91 -7.73
C ALA A 210 5.61 24.40 -8.10
N ASP A 211 4.48 24.89 -8.63
CA ASP A 211 4.23 26.34 -8.80
C ASP A 211 3.93 26.99 -7.45
N VAL A 212 3.30 26.24 -6.53
CA VAL A 212 2.96 26.69 -5.18
C VAL A 212 3.31 25.61 -4.17
N VAL A 213 4.05 25.98 -3.13
CA VAL A 213 4.32 25.11 -1.97
C VAL A 213 3.64 25.68 -0.74
N LEU A 214 2.82 24.86 -0.08
CA LEU A 214 2.11 25.21 1.15
C LEU A 214 2.76 24.46 2.32
N PRO A 215 3.28 25.17 3.35
CA PRO A 215 3.94 24.51 4.48
C PRO A 215 2.91 23.84 5.39
N SER A 216 3.07 22.54 5.62
CA SER A 216 2.18 21.71 6.42
C SER A 216 2.77 21.47 7.81
N ALA A 217 1.92 21.50 8.83
CA ALA A 217 2.27 21.11 10.18
C ALA A 217 2.60 19.61 10.27
N SER A 218 3.56 19.25 11.13
CA SER A 218 3.95 17.88 11.40
C SER A 218 2.89 17.10 12.18
N PHE A 219 3.09 15.78 12.34
CA PHE A 219 2.19 14.92 13.11
C PHE A 219 2.13 15.31 14.60
N SER A 220 3.16 15.93 15.16
CA SER A 220 3.21 16.39 16.55
C SER A 220 2.54 17.75 16.77
N GLU A 221 2.30 18.50 15.71
CA GLU A 221 1.78 19.88 15.70
C GLU A 221 0.28 19.94 15.38
N ARG A 222 -0.38 18.79 15.25
CA ARG A 222 -1.80 18.71 14.88
C ARG A 222 -2.59 17.79 15.79
N GLU A 223 -3.90 18.01 15.83
CA GLU A 223 -4.86 17.12 16.47
C GLU A 223 -5.87 16.60 15.46
N GLY A 224 -6.64 15.59 15.87
CA GLY A 224 -7.68 14.99 15.04
C GLY A 224 -7.96 13.56 15.45
N THR A 225 -8.33 12.72 14.50
CA THR A 225 -8.59 11.29 14.74
C THR A 225 -7.88 10.41 13.72
N PHE A 226 -7.39 9.27 14.18
CA PHE A 226 -6.90 8.18 13.34
C PHE A 226 -7.79 6.96 13.52
N THR A 227 -8.04 6.24 12.43
CA THR A 227 -8.66 4.92 12.50
C THR A 227 -7.60 3.87 12.16
N ASN A 228 -7.30 3.00 13.12
CA ASN A 228 -6.31 1.95 12.93
C ASN A 228 -6.87 0.76 12.11
N MET A 229 -6.04 -0.23 11.82
CA MET A 229 -6.44 -1.39 11.01
C MET A 229 -7.47 -2.31 11.68
N GLU A 230 -7.68 -2.18 13.00
CA GLU A 230 -8.78 -2.86 13.71
C GLU A 230 -10.12 -2.16 13.52
N GLY A 231 -10.13 -0.96 12.94
CA GLY A 231 -11.31 -0.12 12.86
C GLY A 231 -11.56 0.71 14.12
N ARG A 232 -10.54 0.90 14.95
CA ARG A 232 -10.62 1.69 16.17
C ARG A 232 -10.29 3.15 15.87
N VAL A 233 -11.25 4.03 16.10
CA VAL A 233 -11.12 5.48 16.01
C VAL A 233 -10.47 6.00 17.30
N GLN A 234 -9.33 6.66 17.16
CA GLN A 234 -8.52 7.15 18.28
C GLN A 234 -8.23 8.63 18.09
N LYS A 235 -8.30 9.40 19.18
CA LYS A 235 -7.90 10.80 19.16
C LYS A 235 -6.38 10.93 19.16
N ILE A 236 -5.85 11.78 18.30
CA ILE A 236 -4.48 12.31 18.40
C ILE A 236 -4.53 13.71 18.99
N ASN A 237 -3.57 14.02 19.84
CA ASN A 237 -3.49 15.32 20.51
C ASN A 237 -2.25 16.06 20.01
N LYS A 238 -2.40 17.35 19.77
CA LYS A 238 -1.28 18.24 19.49
C LYS A 238 -0.31 18.27 20.68
N ALA A 239 0.97 18.06 20.43
CA ALA A 239 2.01 18.07 21.44
C ALA A 239 2.78 19.39 21.50
N ILE A 240 2.97 20.03 20.34
CA ILE A 240 3.69 21.31 20.18
C ILE A 240 2.93 22.21 19.20
N GLU A 241 3.22 23.50 19.21
CA GLU A 241 2.66 24.43 18.22
C GLU A 241 3.34 24.28 16.85
N PRO A 242 2.63 24.54 15.74
CA PRO A 242 3.22 24.57 14.40
C PRO A 242 4.40 25.54 14.31
N ILE A 243 5.43 25.15 13.59
CA ILE A 243 6.64 25.95 13.40
C ILE A 243 6.42 26.99 12.30
N GLY A 244 6.81 28.25 12.57
CA GLY A 244 6.78 29.35 11.61
C GLY A 244 5.36 29.63 11.12
N GLU A 245 5.15 29.62 9.81
CA GLU A 245 3.85 29.87 9.17
C GLU A 245 3.14 28.58 8.75
N SER A 246 3.64 27.41 9.16
CA SER A 246 2.99 26.14 8.84
C SER A 246 1.61 26.04 9.49
N LYS A 247 0.68 25.44 8.77
CA LYS A 247 -0.70 25.20 9.22
C LYS A 247 -1.03 23.71 9.16
N THR A 248 -2.00 23.30 9.97
CA THR A 248 -2.52 21.93 9.86
C THR A 248 -3.25 21.73 8.53
N ASP A 249 -3.25 20.50 8.03
CA ASP A 249 -3.81 20.20 6.71
C ASP A 249 -5.28 20.62 6.58
N TRP A 250 -6.09 20.43 7.63
CA TRP A 250 -7.50 20.80 7.61
C TRP A 250 -7.70 22.33 7.60
N GLU A 251 -6.83 23.10 8.24
CA GLU A 251 -6.87 24.56 8.20
C GLU A 251 -6.53 25.11 6.81
N VAL A 252 -5.50 24.53 6.16
CA VAL A 252 -5.14 24.86 4.77
C VAL A 252 -6.29 24.57 3.84
N ILE A 253 -6.88 23.37 3.93
CA ILE A 253 -8.03 22.97 3.08
C ILE A 253 -9.24 23.90 3.34
N LYS A 254 -9.56 24.18 4.61
CA LYS A 254 -10.64 25.11 4.97
C LYS A 254 -10.44 26.49 4.36
N GLU A 255 -9.23 27.04 4.51
CA GLU A 255 -8.91 28.38 4.01
C GLU A 255 -8.96 28.43 2.48
N LEU A 256 -8.39 27.43 1.81
CA LEU A 256 -8.44 27.30 0.36
C LEU A 256 -9.89 27.18 -0.15
N ALA A 257 -10.68 26.29 0.46
CA ALA A 257 -12.08 26.09 0.10
C ALA A 257 -12.90 27.39 0.24
N ASN A 258 -12.70 28.13 1.34
CA ASN A 258 -13.42 29.39 1.56
C ASN A 258 -13.00 30.49 0.58
N ARG A 259 -11.73 30.55 0.18
CA ARG A 259 -11.25 31.47 -0.88
C ARG A 259 -11.81 31.10 -2.25
N MET A 260 -12.16 29.85 -2.48
CA MET A 260 -12.80 29.36 -3.71
C MET A 260 -14.34 29.47 -3.67
N GLY A 261 -14.92 30.15 -2.68
CA GLY A 261 -16.36 30.35 -2.55
C GLY A 261 -17.08 29.31 -1.69
N GLY A 262 -16.35 28.43 -1.01
CA GLY A 262 -16.89 27.50 -0.03
C GLY A 262 -17.35 28.22 1.26
N ASN A 263 -18.04 27.49 2.12
CA ASN A 263 -18.55 28.01 3.41
C ASN A 263 -18.20 27.08 4.56
N PHE A 264 -16.91 26.81 4.77
CA PHE A 264 -16.42 25.94 5.82
C PHE A 264 -16.28 26.72 7.15
N LYS A 265 -17.22 26.50 8.06
CA LYS A 265 -17.33 27.24 9.34
C LYS A 265 -16.72 26.50 10.52
N TYR A 266 -15.87 25.50 10.30
CA TYR A 266 -15.23 24.75 11.37
C TYR A 266 -14.24 25.63 12.15
N SER A 267 -14.30 25.56 13.47
CA SER A 267 -13.34 26.21 14.38
C SER A 267 -12.35 25.20 14.96
N PHE A 268 -12.76 23.95 15.08
CA PHE A 268 -11.98 22.86 15.66
C PHE A 268 -12.11 21.57 14.83
N THR A 269 -11.16 20.67 14.98
CA THR A 269 -11.22 19.34 14.35
C THR A 269 -12.43 18.52 14.84
N GLU A 270 -12.92 18.79 16.04
CA GLU A 270 -14.16 18.20 16.56
C GLU A 270 -15.39 18.58 15.73
N ASP A 271 -15.45 19.79 15.17
CA ASP A 271 -16.57 20.22 14.32
C ASP A 271 -16.59 19.42 13.01
N VAL A 272 -15.40 19.21 12.42
CA VAL A 272 -15.25 18.34 11.24
C VAL A 272 -15.67 16.91 11.58
N PHE A 273 -15.26 16.41 12.75
CA PHE A 273 -15.61 15.04 13.16
C PHE A 273 -17.09 14.86 13.43
N LYS A 274 -17.78 15.86 13.97
CA LYS A 274 -19.27 15.85 14.12
C LYS A 274 -19.97 15.69 12.78
N GLU A 275 -19.49 16.39 11.74
CA GLU A 275 -20.04 16.25 10.39
C GLU A 275 -19.75 14.86 9.80
N ILE A 276 -18.53 14.34 9.97
CA ILE A 276 -18.18 12.97 9.58
C ILE A 276 -19.15 11.97 10.21
N ALA A 277 -19.37 12.06 11.53
CA ALA A 277 -20.26 11.14 12.26
C ALA A 277 -21.73 11.26 11.84
N ALA A 278 -22.17 12.44 11.41
CA ALA A 278 -23.52 12.66 10.89
C ALA A 278 -23.69 12.15 9.45
N ALA A 279 -22.67 12.34 8.61
CA ALA A 279 -22.75 11.99 7.18
C ALA A 279 -22.43 10.52 6.88
N ILE A 280 -21.64 9.86 7.73
CA ILE A 280 -21.12 8.52 7.48
C ILE A 280 -21.61 7.55 8.56
N PRO A 281 -22.56 6.64 8.25
CA PRO A 281 -23.09 5.67 9.24
C PRO A 281 -22.02 4.84 9.95
N LEU A 282 -20.90 4.57 9.27
CA LEU A 282 -19.73 3.89 9.82
C LEU A 282 -19.21 4.56 11.11
N TYR A 283 -19.28 5.89 11.19
CA TYR A 283 -18.85 6.70 12.34
C TYR A 283 -20.03 7.17 13.22
N GLY A 284 -21.24 6.78 12.88
CA GLY A 284 -22.46 7.19 13.58
C GLY A 284 -22.40 6.90 15.08
N GLY A 285 -22.74 7.90 15.91
CA GLY A 285 -22.73 7.80 17.36
C GLY A 285 -21.34 7.86 18.02
N ILE A 286 -20.27 8.08 17.26
CA ILE A 286 -18.94 8.34 17.81
C ILE A 286 -18.78 9.85 18.04
N THR A 287 -18.24 10.23 19.20
CA THR A 287 -17.96 11.61 19.59
C THR A 287 -16.55 11.72 20.15
N TYR A 288 -15.97 12.90 20.17
CA TYR A 288 -14.67 13.13 20.81
C TYR A 288 -14.64 12.70 22.27
N SER A 289 -15.75 12.90 23.02
CA SER A 289 -15.88 12.43 24.39
C SER A 289 -15.84 10.91 24.50
N SER A 290 -16.41 10.18 23.52
CA SER A 290 -16.45 8.70 23.53
C SER A 290 -15.12 8.05 23.17
N ILE A 291 -14.18 8.77 22.56
CA ILE A 291 -12.86 8.25 22.13
C ILE A 291 -11.69 8.70 23.00
N LYS A 292 -11.97 9.36 24.13
CA LYS A 292 -10.98 10.05 24.98
C LYS A 292 -9.72 9.22 25.34
N ASN A 293 -9.89 7.99 25.78
CA ASN A 293 -8.80 7.18 26.34
C ASN A 293 -8.42 6.01 25.43
N ASN A 294 -9.35 5.11 25.17
CA ASN A 294 -9.10 3.83 24.48
C ASN A 294 -9.59 3.81 23.04
N GLY A 295 -10.12 4.93 22.54
CA GLY A 295 -10.80 4.98 21.26
C GLY A 295 -12.12 4.21 21.26
N LYS A 296 -12.78 4.18 20.11
CA LYS A 296 -14.04 3.46 19.90
C LYS A 296 -14.01 2.78 18.52
N PHE A 297 -14.56 1.58 18.44
CA PHE A 297 -14.68 0.91 17.14
C PHE A 297 -15.73 1.60 16.27
N ALA A 298 -15.38 1.83 15.01
CA ALA A 298 -16.34 2.21 13.99
C ALA A 298 -17.29 1.06 13.67
N ASN A 299 -18.47 1.39 13.15
CA ASN A 299 -19.56 0.44 12.93
C ASN A 299 -19.38 -0.36 11.63
N TYR A 300 -18.24 -1.07 11.47
CA TYR A 300 -18.05 -1.93 10.33
C TYR A 300 -19.04 -3.09 10.36
N GLN A 301 -19.87 -3.15 9.33
CA GLN A 301 -20.79 -4.27 9.18
C GLN A 301 -20.04 -5.49 8.65
N SER A 302 -20.18 -6.62 9.32
CA SER A 302 -19.73 -7.90 8.78
C SER A 302 -20.49 -8.19 7.47
N GLN A 303 -19.76 -8.50 6.40
CA GLN A 303 -20.41 -8.95 5.18
C GLN A 303 -21.11 -10.28 5.45
N SER A 304 -22.43 -10.28 5.36
CA SER A 304 -23.28 -11.46 5.69
C SER A 304 -23.16 -12.62 4.69
N LYS A 305 -22.65 -12.38 3.47
CA LYS A 305 -22.54 -13.40 2.41
C LYS A 305 -21.09 -13.68 2.06
N LYS A 306 -20.68 -14.94 2.27
CA LYS A 306 -19.38 -15.44 1.83
C LYS A 306 -19.39 -15.54 0.30
N LYS A 307 -18.36 -14.96 -0.33
CA LYS A 307 -18.14 -15.05 -1.77
C LYS A 307 -16.85 -15.81 -2.05
N PHE A 308 -16.93 -16.79 -2.93
CA PHE A 308 -15.77 -17.55 -3.40
C PHE A 308 -15.40 -17.15 -4.82
N ARG A 309 -14.12 -17.17 -5.11
CA ARG A 309 -13.58 -16.86 -6.45
C ARG A 309 -12.59 -17.91 -6.86
N VAL A 310 -12.67 -18.35 -8.10
CA VAL A 310 -11.61 -19.16 -8.68
C VAL A 310 -10.39 -18.25 -8.91
N VAL A 311 -9.30 -18.56 -8.23
CA VAL A 311 -8.02 -17.86 -8.39
C VAL A 311 -7.01 -18.85 -8.91
N GLN A 312 -6.74 -18.76 -10.20
CA GLN A 312 -5.74 -19.61 -10.85
C GLN A 312 -4.33 -19.18 -10.45
N HIS A 313 -3.47 -20.15 -10.18
CA HIS A 313 -2.04 -19.87 -10.09
C HIS A 313 -1.48 -19.72 -11.51
N SER A 314 -0.67 -18.72 -11.75
CA SER A 314 0.16 -18.64 -12.94
C SER A 314 1.62 -18.59 -12.50
N GLU A 315 2.48 -19.16 -13.29
CA GLU A 315 3.91 -18.94 -13.15
C GLU A 315 4.20 -17.52 -13.61
N ILE A 316 4.94 -16.78 -12.82
CA ILE A 316 5.67 -15.65 -13.35
C ILE A 316 6.82 -16.32 -14.07
N GLU A 317 6.80 -16.34 -15.40
CA GLU A 317 7.93 -16.81 -16.18
C GLU A 317 9.14 -15.99 -15.74
N SER A 318 10.05 -16.62 -15.02
CA SER A 318 11.37 -16.07 -14.79
C SER A 318 12.14 -16.20 -16.09
N ILE A 319 11.83 -15.35 -17.06
CA ILE A 319 12.65 -15.26 -18.27
C ILE A 319 14.01 -14.81 -17.78
N GLY A 320 14.97 -15.74 -17.78
CA GLY A 320 16.38 -15.44 -17.52
C GLY A 320 16.80 -14.39 -18.55
N ASP A 321 17.15 -13.21 -18.11
CA ASP A 321 17.74 -12.18 -18.96
C ASP A 321 19.25 -12.27 -18.77
N SER A 322 19.95 -12.77 -19.75
CA SER A 322 21.42 -12.92 -19.72
C SER A 322 22.11 -11.57 -19.56
N ASP A 323 21.51 -10.49 -20.07
CA ASP A 323 22.05 -9.13 -19.98
C ASP A 323 21.78 -8.49 -18.61
N MET A 324 20.78 -9.00 -17.88
CA MET A 324 20.34 -8.51 -16.57
C MET A 324 20.23 -9.70 -15.59
N PRO A 325 21.37 -10.29 -15.15
CA PRO A 325 21.37 -11.58 -14.48
C PRO A 325 20.80 -11.56 -13.06
N PHE A 326 20.74 -10.39 -12.40
CA PHE A 326 20.32 -10.30 -11.01
C PHE A 326 18.86 -9.92 -10.85
N ILE A 327 18.18 -10.58 -9.93
CA ILE A 327 16.86 -10.13 -9.42
C ILE A 327 17.13 -8.98 -8.45
N PHE A 328 16.46 -7.87 -8.71
CA PHE A 328 16.51 -6.69 -7.85
C PHE A 328 15.43 -6.76 -6.77
N LEU A 329 15.83 -6.63 -5.52
CA LEU A 329 14.95 -6.44 -4.38
C LEU A 329 15.21 -5.07 -3.75
N SER A 330 14.15 -4.43 -3.27
CA SER A 330 14.24 -3.19 -2.53
C SER A 330 13.30 -3.19 -1.33
N GLY A 331 13.67 -2.45 -0.30
CA GLY A 331 12.88 -2.37 0.92
C GLY A 331 13.44 -1.34 1.91
N ASN A 332 12.77 -1.19 3.04
CA ASN A 332 13.26 -0.33 4.12
C ASN A 332 14.45 -0.97 4.83
N THR A 333 15.32 -0.14 5.38
CA THR A 333 16.31 -0.55 6.37
C THR A 333 15.76 -0.35 7.77
N PHE A 334 16.43 -0.93 8.79
CA PHE A 334 15.99 -0.83 10.18
C PHE A 334 15.89 0.62 10.68
N PHE A 335 16.81 1.49 10.26
CA PHE A 335 16.85 2.90 10.70
C PHE A 335 16.16 3.87 9.73
N HIS A 336 15.90 3.46 8.48
CA HIS A 336 15.23 4.30 7.48
C HIS A 336 13.97 3.61 6.96
N LEU A 337 12.86 3.87 7.67
CA LEU A 337 11.55 3.30 7.38
C LEU A 337 10.70 4.14 6.40
N GLY A 338 11.13 5.37 6.13
CA GLY A 338 10.44 6.30 5.23
C GLY A 338 11.28 7.55 4.97
N THR A 339 10.77 8.47 4.18
CA THR A 339 11.45 9.72 3.80
C THR A 339 11.77 10.61 5.01
N LEU A 340 10.88 10.64 6.01
CA LEU A 340 11.06 11.47 7.21
C LEU A 340 12.27 11.08 8.04
N SER A 341 12.62 9.80 8.12
CA SER A 341 13.78 9.33 8.87
C SER A 341 15.10 9.88 8.31
N ARG A 342 15.15 10.23 7.01
CA ARG A 342 16.30 10.89 6.38
C ARG A 342 16.46 12.35 6.78
N LYS A 343 15.44 12.98 7.35
CA LYS A 343 15.52 14.34 7.91
C LYS A 343 16.04 14.35 9.36
N SER A 344 16.27 13.17 9.95
CA SER A 344 16.86 13.01 11.29
C SER A 344 18.39 12.87 11.22
N ALA A 345 19.13 13.81 11.83
CA ALA A 345 20.58 13.75 11.91
C ALA A 345 21.07 12.46 12.60
N ALA A 346 20.41 12.04 13.69
CA ALA A 346 20.78 10.83 14.42
C ALA A 346 20.62 9.56 13.58
N MET A 347 19.53 9.42 12.82
CA MET A 347 19.32 8.28 11.93
C MET A 347 20.32 8.27 10.76
N ASN A 348 20.66 9.44 10.23
CA ASN A 348 21.68 9.56 9.20
C ASN A 348 23.08 9.19 9.67
N MET A 349 23.40 9.41 10.97
CA MET A 349 24.67 8.94 11.53
C MET A 349 24.75 7.41 11.59
N LEU A 350 23.63 6.73 11.86
CA LEU A 350 23.58 5.26 11.95
C LEU A 350 23.58 4.58 10.59
N THR A 351 22.97 5.17 9.59
CA THR A 351 22.92 4.63 8.21
C THR A 351 23.05 5.76 7.20
N PRO A 352 24.29 6.25 6.97
CA PRO A 352 24.53 7.47 6.19
C PRO A 352 24.36 7.27 4.68
N GLU A 353 24.64 6.06 4.18
CA GLU A 353 24.79 5.81 2.74
C GLU A 353 23.83 4.72 2.24
N CYS A 354 23.38 4.89 1.00
CA CYS A 354 22.76 3.82 0.23
C CYS A 354 23.84 2.85 -0.27
N ILE A 355 23.57 1.56 -0.15
CA ILE A 355 24.48 0.50 -0.57
C ILE A 355 23.72 -0.56 -1.37
N VAL A 356 24.40 -1.27 -2.28
CA VAL A 356 23.90 -2.51 -2.85
C VAL A 356 24.48 -3.70 -2.09
N GLU A 357 23.59 -4.52 -1.53
CA GLU A 357 24.00 -5.81 -0.93
C GLU A 357 24.05 -6.89 -2.03
N ILE A 358 25.15 -7.67 -2.05
CA ILE A 358 25.42 -8.72 -3.04
C ILE A 358 26.01 -9.96 -2.36
N ASN A 359 25.65 -11.15 -2.88
CA ASN A 359 26.21 -12.42 -2.42
C ASN A 359 27.71 -12.53 -2.71
N PRO A 360 28.55 -13.11 -1.82
CA PRO A 360 30.00 -13.23 -2.01
C PRO A 360 30.37 -13.95 -3.31
N SER A 361 29.70 -15.03 -3.66
CA SER A 361 30.01 -15.79 -4.89
C SER A 361 29.71 -14.99 -6.17
N ASP A 362 28.70 -14.11 -6.13
CA ASP A 362 28.39 -13.23 -7.26
C ASP A 362 29.36 -12.05 -7.33
N ALA A 363 29.76 -11.51 -6.18
CA ALA A 363 30.78 -10.45 -6.10
C ALA A 363 32.12 -10.94 -6.64
N GLU A 364 32.53 -12.16 -6.30
CA GLU A 364 33.76 -12.79 -6.80
C GLU A 364 33.76 -12.94 -8.33
N LYS A 365 32.65 -13.46 -8.91
CA LYS A 365 32.48 -13.59 -10.36
C LYS A 365 32.60 -12.25 -11.10
N LEU A 366 32.11 -11.18 -10.48
CA LEU A 366 32.14 -9.82 -11.02
C LEU A 366 33.42 -9.07 -10.65
N LYS A 367 34.33 -9.65 -9.87
CA LYS A 367 35.55 -9.04 -9.31
C LYS A 367 35.25 -7.75 -8.52
N ILE A 368 34.18 -7.78 -7.77
CA ILE A 368 33.71 -6.69 -6.91
C ILE A 368 34.08 -7.01 -5.47
N ASN A 369 34.72 -6.05 -4.79
CA ASN A 369 35.02 -6.14 -3.37
C ASN A 369 34.01 -5.36 -2.52
N ASP A 370 34.03 -5.64 -1.22
CA ASP A 370 33.26 -4.85 -0.27
C ASP A 370 33.68 -3.37 -0.33
N LYS A 371 32.70 -2.45 -0.30
CA LYS A 371 32.86 -0.99 -0.43
C LYS A 371 33.30 -0.47 -1.82
N ASP A 372 33.44 -1.31 -2.81
CA ASP A 372 33.66 -0.85 -4.18
C ASP A 372 32.46 -0.01 -4.66
N THR A 373 32.74 1.02 -5.45
CA THR A 373 31.71 1.77 -6.17
C THR A 373 31.35 1.03 -7.43
N VAL A 374 30.06 0.79 -7.64
CA VAL A 374 29.53 0.06 -8.79
C VAL A 374 28.33 0.78 -9.38
N THR A 375 28.08 0.56 -10.65
CA THR A 375 26.85 0.96 -11.32
C THR A 375 25.89 -0.22 -11.36
N VAL A 376 24.69 -0.01 -10.81
CA VAL A 376 23.55 -0.92 -10.90
C VAL A 376 22.59 -0.39 -11.96
N LYS A 377 22.32 -1.18 -13.00
CA LYS A 377 21.53 -0.76 -14.17
C LYS A 377 20.37 -1.74 -14.42
N SER A 378 19.19 -1.21 -14.63
CA SER A 378 18.01 -1.91 -15.16
C SER A 378 17.68 -1.40 -16.57
N LYS A 379 16.56 -1.91 -17.13
CA LYS A 379 15.98 -1.34 -18.37
C LYS A 379 15.41 0.07 -18.18
N ASN A 380 15.13 0.46 -16.93
CA ASN A 380 14.44 1.72 -16.59
C ASN A 380 15.39 2.84 -16.15
N GLY A 381 16.59 2.51 -15.68
CA GLY A 381 17.55 3.49 -15.20
C GLY A 381 18.82 2.86 -14.63
N SER A 382 19.68 3.70 -14.06
CA SER A 382 20.91 3.27 -13.41
C SER A 382 21.24 4.15 -12.21
N ILE A 383 21.89 3.56 -11.21
CA ILE A 383 22.43 4.25 -10.02
C ILE A 383 23.85 3.80 -9.75
N THR A 384 24.67 4.71 -9.25
CA THR A 384 26.05 4.42 -8.84
C THR A 384 26.14 4.50 -7.33
N ILE A 385 26.49 3.38 -6.67
CA ILE A 385 26.50 3.22 -5.23
C ILE A 385 27.59 2.27 -4.76
N LYS A 386 27.92 2.30 -3.47
CA LYS A 386 28.87 1.37 -2.87
C LYS A 386 28.27 -0.01 -2.66
N THR A 387 29.13 -1.03 -2.70
CA THR A 387 28.75 -2.41 -2.44
C THR A 387 28.92 -2.80 -0.97
N LYS A 388 28.11 -3.76 -0.55
CA LYS A 388 28.28 -4.55 0.66
C LYS A 388 28.17 -6.03 0.32
N VAL A 389 29.26 -6.73 0.49
CA VAL A 389 29.30 -8.18 0.28
C VAL A 389 28.76 -8.88 1.51
N THR A 390 27.72 -9.72 1.35
CA THR A 390 27.03 -10.35 2.47
C THR A 390 26.40 -11.70 2.12
N ASN A 391 26.45 -12.64 3.06
CA ASN A 391 25.81 -13.96 2.96
C ASN A 391 24.28 -13.92 3.21
N LYS A 392 23.69 -12.75 3.47
CA LYS A 392 22.24 -12.63 3.77
C LYS A 392 21.37 -12.84 2.53
N LEU A 393 21.94 -12.70 1.34
CA LEU A 393 21.22 -12.84 0.08
C LEU A 393 21.62 -14.15 -0.63
N PRO A 394 20.67 -14.82 -1.29
CA PRO A 394 21.00 -15.92 -2.19
C PRO A 394 21.75 -15.40 -3.44
N GLN A 395 22.45 -16.30 -4.14
CA GLN A 395 23.06 -15.99 -5.43
C GLN A 395 22.01 -15.53 -6.45
N GLY A 396 22.41 -14.61 -7.33
CA GLY A 396 21.54 -14.04 -8.37
C GLY A 396 20.54 -13.01 -7.85
N VAL A 397 20.63 -12.60 -6.58
CA VAL A 397 19.74 -11.60 -5.96
C VAL A 397 20.59 -10.45 -5.39
N VAL A 398 20.15 -9.23 -5.61
CA VAL A 398 20.71 -8.03 -5.01
C VAL A 398 19.65 -7.20 -4.30
N PHE A 399 20.05 -6.51 -3.24
CA PHE A 399 19.17 -5.66 -2.46
C PHE A 399 19.72 -4.24 -2.39
N ILE A 400 18.85 -3.26 -2.63
CA ILE A 400 19.15 -1.84 -2.45
C ILE A 400 18.06 -1.24 -1.57
N PRO A 401 18.41 -0.58 -0.45
CA PRO A 401 17.43 0.07 0.39
C PRO A 401 16.75 1.23 -0.34
N VAL A 402 15.47 1.42 -0.06
CA VAL A 402 14.72 2.62 -0.45
C VAL A 402 14.98 3.77 0.53
N ASN A 403 14.45 4.95 0.24
CA ASN A 403 14.51 6.15 1.10
C ASN A 403 15.87 6.86 1.12
N PHE A 404 16.66 6.75 0.06
CA PHE A 404 17.90 7.50 -0.10
C PHE A 404 17.82 8.41 -1.34
N GLU A 405 17.72 9.71 -1.11
CA GLU A 405 17.54 10.73 -2.17
C GLU A 405 18.72 10.75 -3.16
N ASN A 406 19.94 10.50 -2.69
CA ASN A 406 21.15 10.45 -3.50
C ASN A 406 21.31 9.17 -4.34
N ALA A 407 20.50 8.15 -4.07
CA ALA A 407 20.47 6.89 -4.83
C ALA A 407 19.06 6.30 -4.85
N PRO A 408 18.12 6.94 -5.55
CA PRO A 408 16.72 6.56 -5.52
C PRO A 408 16.48 5.24 -6.25
N ALA A 409 16.37 4.16 -5.48
CA ALA A 409 16.21 2.79 -5.99
C ALA A 409 14.99 2.61 -6.92
N ASN A 410 13.98 3.46 -6.80
CA ASN A 410 12.77 3.42 -7.62
C ASN A 410 12.97 3.77 -9.09
N ILE A 411 14.10 4.41 -9.48
CA ILE A 411 14.38 4.67 -10.89
C ILE A 411 14.76 3.38 -11.65
N LEU A 412 15.11 2.32 -10.92
CA LEU A 412 15.39 1.00 -11.50
C LEU A 412 14.12 0.22 -11.81
N THR A 413 12.97 0.58 -11.24
CA THR A 413 11.73 -0.20 -11.30
C THR A 413 10.72 0.36 -12.29
N ASN A 414 9.74 -0.46 -12.66
CA ASN A 414 8.56 -0.06 -13.43
C ASN A 414 7.35 -0.87 -12.94
N LYS A 415 6.18 -0.25 -12.86
CA LYS A 415 4.93 -0.91 -12.45
C LYS A 415 4.56 -2.10 -13.33
N LYS A 416 4.99 -2.09 -14.60
CA LYS A 416 4.70 -3.15 -15.57
C LYS A 416 5.58 -4.38 -15.39
N ASP A 417 6.71 -4.24 -14.70
CA ASP A 417 7.66 -5.34 -14.51
C ASP A 417 7.21 -6.19 -13.32
N ALA A 418 6.85 -7.43 -13.56
CA ALA A 418 6.55 -8.40 -12.49
C ALA A 418 7.76 -8.65 -11.60
N ILE A 419 8.96 -8.67 -12.19
CA ILE A 419 10.25 -8.78 -11.53
C ILE A 419 11.20 -7.80 -12.21
N THR A 420 11.79 -6.89 -11.43
CA THR A 420 12.86 -6.03 -11.93
C THR A 420 14.16 -6.80 -11.94
N ARG A 421 14.88 -6.76 -13.06
CA ARG A 421 16.22 -7.32 -13.22
C ARG A 421 17.25 -6.25 -13.45
N VAL A 422 18.46 -6.50 -12.97
CA VAL A 422 19.58 -5.56 -13.07
C VAL A 422 20.87 -6.27 -13.44
N LYS A 423 21.80 -5.49 -13.97
CA LYS A 423 23.22 -5.84 -14.03
C LYS A 423 24.02 -4.93 -13.13
N ILE A 424 25.17 -5.42 -12.67
CA ILE A 424 26.10 -4.70 -11.81
C ILE A 424 27.47 -4.78 -12.46
N TYR A 425 28.16 -3.65 -12.52
CA TYR A 425 29.51 -3.58 -13.02
C TYR A 425 30.28 -2.46 -12.34
N LYS A 426 31.60 -2.63 -12.28
CA LYS A 426 32.55 -1.63 -11.82
C LYS A 426 32.91 -0.76 -13.01
N GLU A 427 32.94 0.56 -12.84
CA GLU A 427 33.40 1.50 -13.86
C GLU A 427 34.93 1.45 -14.05
#